data_5ac117ddbdedf63f1203d4d681503f64
#
_entry.id   5ac117ddbdedf63f1203d4d681503f64
#
_cell.length_a   1.000
_cell.length_b   1.000
_cell.length_c   1.000
_cell.angle_alpha   90.00
_cell.angle_beta   90.00
_cell.angle_gamma   90.00
#
_symmetry.space_group_name_H-M   'P 1'
#
loop_
_entity.id
_entity.type
_entity.pdbx_description
1 polymer ?
#
loop_
_entity_poly.entity_id
_entity_poly.type
_entity_poly.pdbx_seq_one_letter_code
_entity_poly.pdbx_strand_id
1 'polypeptide(L)'
;RKAVLADVEAIVKLVNMAYRGESSRSGWTTEADILDGLRTSVNEVERLIASENTIVLLCLNDDELLGSICLEKEAKIEKALSIAHIGMFVVNPMKQANGIGKRLLAEAERLAQHMWDIEKFQMHVITIRPELIAFYERRGYMLTGIVSDFPVNPDVWQPKLDGLQLETLEKIISK
;
A
#
# COMPACT_ATOMS: atom_id res chain seq x y z
N ARG A 1 10.53 -11.27 -3.62
CA ARG A 1 11.52 -11.15 -2.53
C ARG A 1 11.30 -9.89 -1.71
N LYS A 2 11.82 -9.86 -0.49
CA LYS A 2 11.91 -8.61 0.29
C LYS A 2 12.84 -7.60 -0.39
N ALA A 3 12.53 -6.33 -0.20
CA ALA A 3 13.39 -5.22 -0.62
C ALA A 3 14.66 -5.12 0.24
N VAL A 4 15.71 -4.62 -0.36
CA VAL A 4 16.97 -4.21 0.29
C VAL A 4 17.27 -2.75 -0.04
N LEU A 5 18.22 -2.12 0.63
CA LEU A 5 18.52 -0.70 0.43
C LEU A 5 18.89 -0.36 -1.04
N ALA A 6 19.45 -1.29 -1.77
CA ALA A 6 19.75 -1.09 -3.21
C ALA A 6 18.47 -0.94 -4.08
N ASP A 7 17.30 -1.31 -3.58
CA ASP A 7 16.05 -1.21 -4.31
C ASP A 7 15.34 0.15 -4.12
N VAL A 8 15.82 1.00 -3.22
CA VAL A 8 15.13 2.23 -2.77
C VAL A 8 14.72 3.11 -3.95
N GLU A 9 15.66 3.46 -4.82
CA GLU A 9 15.37 4.36 -5.94
C GLU A 9 14.35 3.76 -6.93
N ALA A 10 14.44 2.46 -7.19
CA ALA A 10 13.48 1.77 -8.06
C ALA A 10 12.06 1.76 -7.45
N ILE A 11 11.96 1.55 -6.13
CA ILE A 11 10.68 1.59 -5.40
C ILE A 11 10.09 3.01 -5.44
N VAL A 12 10.87 4.02 -5.11
CA VAL A 12 10.43 5.43 -5.12
C VAL A 12 9.92 5.82 -6.50
N LYS A 13 10.67 5.48 -7.55
CA LYS A 13 10.28 5.72 -8.94
C LYS A 13 8.97 5.03 -9.28
N LEU A 14 8.83 3.73 -8.98
CA LEU A 14 7.62 2.96 -9.27
C LEU A 14 6.41 3.53 -8.54
N VAL A 15 6.53 3.80 -7.23
CA VAL A 15 5.43 4.29 -6.40
C VAL A 15 4.95 5.64 -6.90
N ASN A 16 5.86 6.59 -7.11
CA ASN A 16 5.47 7.92 -7.60
C ASN A 16 4.90 7.87 -9.03
N MET A 17 5.48 7.07 -9.91
CA MET A 17 4.97 6.87 -11.28
C MET A 17 3.55 6.30 -11.29
N ALA A 18 3.23 5.40 -10.38
CA ALA A 18 1.94 4.70 -10.39
C ALA A 18 0.79 5.49 -9.73
N TYR A 19 1.11 6.39 -8.80
CA TYR A 19 0.11 7.18 -8.10
C TYR A 19 0.01 8.63 -8.60
N ARG A 20 1.09 9.21 -9.10
CA ARG A 20 1.21 10.64 -9.37
C ARG A 20 1.56 10.95 -10.82
N GLY A 21 1.10 12.12 -11.27
CA GLY A 21 1.41 12.64 -12.60
C GLY A 21 0.77 11.89 -13.76
N GLU A 22 1.10 12.32 -14.98
CA GLU A 22 0.50 11.79 -16.21
C GLU A 22 0.81 10.31 -16.46
N SER A 23 2.00 9.83 -16.05
CA SER A 23 2.37 8.42 -16.22
C SER A 23 1.46 7.46 -15.46
N SER A 24 0.89 7.91 -14.33
CA SER A 24 -0.03 7.10 -13.52
C SER A 24 -1.37 6.84 -14.22
N ARG A 25 -1.77 7.72 -15.15
CA ARG A 25 -3.05 7.62 -15.89
C ARG A 25 -3.14 6.39 -16.80
N SER A 26 -2.01 5.75 -17.10
CA SER A 26 -1.99 4.47 -17.81
C SER A 26 -2.54 3.30 -16.97
N GLY A 27 -2.65 3.49 -15.66
CA GLY A 27 -3.18 2.51 -14.72
C GLY A 27 -4.46 2.97 -14.05
N TRP A 28 -5.23 2.02 -13.55
CA TRP A 28 -6.49 2.31 -12.86
C TRP A 28 -6.30 2.77 -11.39
N THR A 29 -5.08 2.70 -10.85
CA THR A 29 -4.75 3.11 -9.48
C THR A 29 -4.28 4.56 -9.36
N THR A 30 -4.34 5.33 -10.44
CA THR A 30 -3.91 6.74 -10.46
C THR A 30 -4.65 7.60 -9.43
N GLU A 31 -3.91 8.52 -8.81
CA GLU A 31 -4.44 9.58 -7.95
C GLU A 31 -4.14 10.98 -8.53
N ALA A 32 -3.75 11.06 -9.80
CA ALA A 32 -3.32 12.30 -10.46
C ALA A 32 -4.37 13.41 -10.43
N ASP A 33 -5.67 13.07 -10.38
CA ASP A 33 -6.77 14.03 -10.29
C ASP A 33 -7.16 14.37 -8.84
N ILE A 34 -6.61 13.65 -7.87
CA ILE A 34 -6.97 13.73 -6.45
C ILE A 34 -5.89 14.44 -5.64
N LEU A 35 -4.61 14.16 -5.95
CA LEU A 35 -3.46 14.58 -5.17
C LEU A 35 -2.33 15.09 -6.06
N ASP A 36 -1.70 16.20 -5.64
CA ASP A 36 -0.42 16.67 -6.17
C ASP A 36 0.74 16.27 -5.26
N GLY A 37 1.97 16.40 -5.79
CA GLY A 37 3.22 16.12 -5.09
C GLY A 37 3.67 14.68 -5.22
N LEU A 38 4.44 14.21 -4.24
CA LEU A 38 5.01 12.87 -4.21
C LEU A 38 4.15 11.94 -3.34
N ARG A 39 4.16 10.65 -3.66
CA ARG A 39 3.55 9.61 -2.81
C ARG A 39 4.53 9.10 -1.76
N THR A 40 5.82 9.08 -2.10
CA THR A 40 6.89 8.66 -1.20
C THR A 40 8.22 9.31 -1.58
N SER A 41 9.19 9.22 -0.68
CA SER A 41 10.55 9.75 -0.83
C SER A 41 11.61 8.68 -0.56
N VAL A 42 12.86 8.94 -0.94
CA VAL A 42 14.02 8.09 -0.65
C VAL A 42 14.14 7.83 0.85
N ASN A 43 14.14 8.88 1.66
CA ASN A 43 14.27 8.78 3.12
C ASN A 43 13.16 7.93 3.75
N GLU A 44 11.92 8.04 3.25
CA GLU A 44 10.80 7.23 3.73
C GLU A 44 11.00 5.75 3.40
N VAL A 45 11.35 5.42 2.18
CA VAL A 45 11.58 4.02 1.76
C VAL A 45 12.78 3.40 2.46
N GLU A 46 13.88 4.16 2.64
CA GLU A 46 15.03 3.71 3.44
C GLU A 46 14.64 3.37 4.87
N ARG A 47 13.88 4.26 5.54
CA ARG A 47 13.37 4.03 6.90
C ARG A 47 12.51 2.79 6.98
N LEU A 48 11.62 2.58 6.00
CA LEU A 48 10.74 1.40 5.96
C LEU A 48 11.55 0.11 5.78
N ILE A 49 12.53 0.10 4.88
CA ILE A 49 13.37 -1.09 4.65
C ILE A 49 14.27 -1.40 5.86
N ALA A 50 14.73 -0.38 6.58
CA ALA A 50 15.59 -0.55 7.76
C ALA A 50 14.83 -0.97 9.01
N SER A 51 13.50 -0.84 9.04
CA SER A 51 12.67 -1.17 10.20
C SER A 51 12.44 -2.67 10.34
N GLU A 52 12.64 -3.22 11.54
CA GLU A 52 12.34 -4.62 11.88
C GLU A 52 10.84 -4.93 11.89
N ASN A 53 10.00 -3.90 12.08
CA ASN A 53 8.55 -4.00 12.06
C ASN A 53 7.94 -3.77 10.69
N THR A 54 8.75 -3.73 9.64
CA THR A 54 8.29 -3.46 8.28
C THR A 54 8.74 -4.55 7.31
N ILE A 55 7.86 -4.89 6.37
CA ILE A 55 8.16 -5.73 5.22
C ILE A 55 7.83 -4.92 3.98
N VAL A 56 8.83 -4.60 3.17
CA VAL A 56 8.62 -4.13 1.80
C VAL A 56 8.85 -5.33 0.88
N LEU A 57 7.79 -5.82 0.24
CA LEU A 57 7.84 -6.99 -0.66
C LEU A 57 7.78 -6.52 -2.10
N LEU A 58 8.66 -7.09 -2.94
CA LEU A 58 8.78 -6.78 -4.36
C LEU A 58 8.30 -7.93 -5.24
N CYS A 59 7.58 -7.58 -6.30
CA CYS A 59 7.30 -8.46 -7.42
C CYS A 59 8.23 -8.07 -8.58
N LEU A 60 9.06 -9.02 -9.01
CA LEU A 60 10.01 -8.84 -10.10
C LEU A 60 9.72 -9.85 -11.22
N ASN A 61 10.08 -9.46 -12.44
CA ASN A 61 10.22 -10.36 -13.57
C ASN A 61 11.64 -10.14 -14.11
N ASP A 62 12.51 -11.13 -13.92
CA ASP A 62 13.96 -10.96 -14.03
C ASP A 62 14.41 -9.75 -13.18
N ASP A 63 14.95 -8.70 -13.79
CA ASP A 63 15.40 -7.48 -13.10
C ASP A 63 14.35 -6.35 -13.16
N GLU A 64 13.20 -6.55 -13.83
CA GLU A 64 12.13 -5.54 -13.92
C GLU A 64 11.27 -5.53 -12.67
N LEU A 65 11.19 -4.40 -11.96
CA LEU A 65 10.30 -4.22 -10.83
C LEU A 65 8.86 -3.99 -11.31
N LEU A 66 7.98 -4.97 -11.08
CA LEU A 66 6.58 -4.95 -11.52
C LEU A 66 5.62 -4.41 -10.47
N GLY A 67 5.97 -4.51 -9.19
CA GLY A 67 5.12 -4.03 -8.10
C GLY A 67 5.80 -4.12 -6.75
N SER A 68 5.29 -3.35 -5.80
CA SER A 68 5.71 -3.40 -4.40
C SER A 68 4.51 -3.24 -3.47
N ILE A 69 4.66 -3.75 -2.25
CA ILE A 69 3.72 -3.60 -1.16
C ILE A 69 4.48 -3.47 0.15
N CYS A 70 4.02 -2.57 1.02
CA CYS A 70 4.57 -2.40 2.35
C CYS A 70 3.59 -2.90 3.40
N LEU A 71 4.09 -3.65 4.38
CA LEU A 71 3.37 -4.01 5.59
C LEU A 71 4.14 -3.48 6.79
N GLU A 72 3.43 -2.83 7.70
CA GLU A 72 3.98 -2.34 8.96
C GLU A 72 3.24 -3.02 10.11
N LYS A 73 3.98 -3.75 10.93
CA LYS A 73 3.44 -4.38 12.14
C LYS A 73 3.18 -3.32 13.20
N GLU A 74 1.96 -3.30 13.71
CA GLU A 74 1.61 -2.44 14.84
C GLU A 74 2.26 -2.95 16.14
N ALA A 75 2.61 -2.01 17.02
CA ALA A 75 3.11 -2.36 18.35
C ALA A 75 2.03 -3.14 19.11
N LYS A 76 2.39 -4.34 19.61
CA LYS A 76 1.42 -5.21 20.26
C LYS A 76 0.98 -4.61 21.59
N ILE A 77 -0.32 -4.40 21.76
CA ILE A 77 -0.97 -4.11 23.04
C ILE A 77 -1.39 -5.43 23.65
N GLU A 78 -1.16 -5.60 24.96
CA GLU A 78 -1.58 -6.83 25.66
C GLU A 78 -3.07 -7.13 25.43
N LYS A 79 -3.38 -8.37 25.07
CA LYS A 79 -4.73 -8.89 24.79
C LYS A 79 -5.41 -8.32 23.53
N ALA A 80 -4.73 -7.48 22.75
CA ALA A 80 -5.25 -7.05 21.43
C ALA A 80 -4.79 -8.01 20.33
N LEU A 81 -5.51 -7.98 19.19
CA LEU A 81 -5.10 -8.70 17.99
C LEU A 81 -3.77 -8.16 17.48
N SER A 82 -2.96 -9.05 16.92
CA SER A 82 -1.75 -8.67 16.20
C SER A 82 -2.12 -8.10 14.84
N ILE A 83 -1.81 -6.81 14.60
CA ILE A 83 -2.24 -6.07 13.41
C ILE A 83 -1.05 -5.77 12.51
N ALA A 84 -1.26 -5.88 11.20
CA ALA A 84 -0.37 -5.32 10.19
C ALA A 84 -1.13 -4.34 9.30
N HIS A 85 -0.54 -3.16 9.13
CA HIS A 85 -1.04 -2.13 8.19
C HIS A 85 -0.45 -2.36 6.81
N ILE A 86 -1.29 -2.25 5.78
CA ILE A 86 -0.89 -2.36 4.38
C ILE A 86 -0.83 -0.96 3.77
N GLY A 87 0.31 -0.63 3.19
CA GLY A 87 0.55 0.63 2.48
C GLY A 87 1.41 0.47 1.25
N MET A 88 1.61 1.56 0.51
CA MET A 88 2.43 1.62 -0.73
C MET A 88 2.25 0.41 -1.65
N PHE A 89 1.00 -0.05 -1.77
CA PHE A 89 0.66 -1.18 -2.62
C PHE A 89 0.48 -0.73 -4.06
N VAL A 90 1.43 -1.07 -4.90
CA VAL A 90 1.52 -0.57 -6.27
C VAL A 90 1.88 -1.69 -7.24
N VAL A 91 1.31 -1.60 -8.45
CA VAL A 91 1.71 -2.39 -9.63
C VAL A 91 2.01 -1.41 -10.76
N ASN A 92 3.09 -1.66 -11.49
CA ASN A 92 3.45 -0.88 -12.67
C ASN A 92 2.20 -0.66 -13.55
N PRO A 93 1.80 0.59 -13.83
CA PRO A 93 0.59 0.90 -14.59
C PRO A 93 0.47 0.15 -15.92
N MET A 94 1.59 -0.04 -16.61
CA MET A 94 1.65 -0.75 -17.90
C MET A 94 1.52 -2.28 -17.78
N LYS A 95 1.59 -2.82 -16.56
CA LYS A 95 1.55 -4.26 -16.27
C LYS A 95 0.32 -4.67 -15.45
N GLN A 96 -0.59 -3.75 -15.17
CA GLN A 96 -1.84 -4.04 -14.47
C GLN A 96 -2.73 -5.02 -15.26
N ALA A 97 -3.80 -5.49 -14.65
CA ALA A 97 -4.74 -6.48 -15.19
C ALA A 97 -4.20 -7.92 -15.37
N ASN A 98 -2.92 -8.19 -15.11
CA ASN A 98 -2.30 -9.53 -15.21
C ASN A 98 -2.29 -10.33 -13.89
N GLY A 99 -3.11 -9.95 -12.93
CA GLY A 99 -3.20 -10.63 -11.63
C GLY A 99 -2.01 -10.39 -10.68
N ILE A 100 -1.04 -9.55 -11.05
CA ILE A 100 0.15 -9.24 -10.25
C ILE A 100 -0.24 -8.73 -8.87
N GLY A 101 -1.13 -7.72 -8.79
CA GLY A 101 -1.60 -7.17 -7.52
C GLY A 101 -2.26 -8.21 -6.62
N LYS A 102 -3.12 -9.07 -7.17
CA LYS A 102 -3.74 -10.16 -6.41
C LYS A 102 -2.70 -11.10 -5.79
N ARG A 103 -1.71 -11.51 -6.57
CA ARG A 103 -0.64 -12.42 -6.11
C ARG A 103 0.27 -11.74 -5.10
N LEU A 104 0.64 -10.48 -5.34
CA LEU A 104 1.52 -9.72 -4.45
C LEU A 104 0.87 -9.51 -3.09
N LEU A 105 -0.43 -9.14 -3.04
CA LEU A 105 -1.17 -8.99 -1.79
C LEU A 105 -1.26 -10.32 -1.02
N ALA A 106 -1.63 -11.41 -1.69
CA ALA A 106 -1.74 -12.72 -1.05
C ALA A 106 -0.40 -13.21 -0.48
N GLU A 107 0.70 -12.98 -1.19
CA GLU A 107 2.04 -13.36 -0.70
C GLU A 107 2.50 -12.47 0.45
N ALA A 108 2.18 -11.18 0.43
CA ALA A 108 2.46 -10.27 1.52
C ALA A 108 1.72 -10.67 2.81
N GLU A 109 0.43 -10.97 2.70
CA GLU A 109 -0.38 -11.49 3.82
C GLU A 109 0.20 -12.78 4.39
N ARG A 110 0.50 -13.76 3.52
CA ARG A 110 1.11 -15.03 3.92
C ARG A 110 2.45 -14.84 4.66
N LEU A 111 3.29 -13.95 4.15
CA LEU A 111 4.59 -13.68 4.74
C LEU A 111 4.46 -13.02 6.12
N ALA A 112 3.57 -12.03 6.26
CA ALA A 112 3.33 -11.36 7.54
C ALA A 112 2.74 -12.31 8.59
N GLN A 113 1.81 -13.19 8.21
CA GLN A 113 1.29 -14.23 9.09
C GLN A 113 2.41 -15.16 9.57
N HIS A 114 3.25 -15.62 8.66
CA HIS A 114 4.36 -16.54 9.01
C HIS A 114 5.41 -15.88 9.92
N MET A 115 5.74 -14.60 9.66
CA MET A 115 6.82 -13.92 10.41
C MET A 115 6.37 -13.28 11.70
N TRP A 116 5.11 -12.81 11.77
CA TRP A 116 4.63 -11.96 12.85
C TRP A 116 3.40 -12.49 13.56
N ASP A 117 2.86 -13.64 13.15
CA ASP A 117 1.59 -14.21 13.65
C ASP A 117 0.45 -13.18 13.63
N ILE A 118 0.29 -12.52 12.48
CA ILE A 118 -0.74 -11.49 12.28
C ILE A 118 -2.13 -12.11 12.27
N GLU A 119 -3.03 -11.49 13.04
CA GLU A 119 -4.43 -11.91 13.18
C GLU A 119 -5.38 -10.96 12.40
N LYS A 120 -4.93 -9.73 12.11
CA LYS A 120 -5.72 -8.73 11.37
C LYS A 120 -4.84 -7.90 10.43
N PHE A 121 -5.30 -7.75 9.19
CA PHE A 121 -4.76 -6.75 8.27
C PHE A 121 -5.66 -5.55 8.23
N GLN A 122 -5.08 -4.35 8.13
CA GLN A 122 -5.79 -3.09 8.05
C GLN A 122 -5.18 -2.21 6.96
N MET A 123 -6.03 -1.43 6.28
CA MET A 123 -5.58 -0.43 5.31
C MET A 123 -6.54 0.75 5.26
N HIS A 124 -6.05 1.85 4.71
CA HIS A 124 -6.85 3.05 4.48
C HIS A 124 -6.95 3.32 2.99
N VAL A 125 -8.16 3.55 2.50
CA VAL A 125 -8.45 3.82 1.10
C VAL A 125 -9.23 5.13 0.98
N ILE A 126 -8.89 5.96 0.00
CA ILE A 126 -9.62 7.20 -0.26
C ILE A 126 -11.07 6.85 -0.60
N THR A 127 -12.04 7.46 0.12
CA THR A 127 -13.47 7.11 0.05
C THR A 127 -14.06 7.21 -1.35
N ILE A 128 -13.56 8.13 -2.18
CA ILE A 128 -14.00 8.34 -3.56
C ILE A 128 -13.37 7.37 -4.57
N ARG A 129 -12.81 6.24 -4.09
CA ARG A 129 -12.19 5.19 -4.91
C ARG A 129 -12.96 3.86 -4.80
N PRO A 130 -14.23 3.81 -5.25
CA PRO A 130 -15.07 2.61 -5.11
C PRO A 130 -14.50 1.38 -5.82
N GLU A 131 -13.78 1.58 -6.94
CA GLU A 131 -13.13 0.50 -7.68
C GLU A 131 -12.00 -0.17 -6.88
N LEU A 132 -11.29 0.63 -6.08
CA LEU A 132 -10.21 0.15 -5.22
C LEU A 132 -10.78 -0.55 -3.98
N ILE A 133 -11.83 0.00 -3.38
CA ILE A 133 -12.57 -0.64 -2.29
C ILE A 133 -13.08 -2.01 -2.75
N ALA A 134 -13.77 -2.09 -3.90
CA ALA A 134 -14.26 -3.33 -4.48
C ALA A 134 -13.14 -4.33 -4.80
N PHE A 135 -11.94 -3.86 -5.15
CA PHE A 135 -10.77 -4.72 -5.33
C PHE A 135 -10.41 -5.42 -4.03
N TYR A 136 -10.42 -4.72 -2.89
CA TYR A 136 -10.07 -5.30 -1.58
C TYR A 136 -11.21 -6.17 -1.01
N GLU A 137 -12.47 -5.77 -1.17
CA GLU A 137 -13.62 -6.58 -0.75
C GLU A 137 -13.61 -7.98 -1.39
N ARG A 138 -13.30 -8.07 -2.68
CA ARG A 138 -13.12 -9.37 -3.38
C ARG A 138 -11.96 -10.22 -2.83
N ARG A 139 -11.15 -9.69 -1.91
CA ARG A 139 -10.02 -10.37 -1.24
C ARG A 139 -10.26 -10.58 0.25
N GLY A 140 -11.52 -10.37 0.66
CA GLY A 140 -11.97 -10.63 2.03
C GLY A 140 -11.76 -9.47 3.00
N TYR A 141 -11.43 -8.28 2.51
CA TYR A 141 -11.46 -7.07 3.33
C TYR A 141 -12.88 -6.56 3.46
N MET A 142 -13.21 -5.99 4.61
CA MET A 142 -14.52 -5.40 4.90
C MET A 142 -14.35 -3.96 5.33
N LEU A 143 -15.26 -3.10 4.91
CA LEU A 143 -15.38 -1.74 5.41
C LEU A 143 -15.73 -1.77 6.90
N THR A 144 -15.03 -0.98 7.69
CA THR A 144 -15.27 -0.90 9.14
C THR A 144 -16.32 0.16 9.50
N GLY A 145 -16.59 1.07 8.57
CA GLY A 145 -17.36 2.30 8.82
C GLY A 145 -16.56 3.39 9.53
N ILE A 146 -15.28 3.16 9.79
CA ILE A 146 -14.39 4.17 10.38
C ILE A 146 -13.83 5.03 9.25
N VAL A 147 -14.24 6.30 9.25
CA VAL A 147 -13.78 7.30 8.30
C VAL A 147 -12.94 8.34 9.02
N SER A 148 -11.82 8.73 8.43
CA SER A 148 -10.94 9.79 8.93
C SER A 148 -10.63 10.80 7.84
N ASP A 149 -10.27 12.01 8.23
CA ASP A 149 -9.82 13.02 7.27
C ASP A 149 -8.49 12.60 6.63
N PHE A 150 -8.34 12.95 5.36
CA PHE A 150 -7.09 12.68 4.65
C PHE A 150 -5.95 13.48 5.29
N PRO A 151 -4.81 12.85 5.64
CA PRO A 151 -3.70 13.54 6.28
C PRO A 151 -3.11 14.59 5.31
N VAL A 152 -2.85 15.78 5.82
CA VAL A 152 -2.26 16.89 5.06
C VAL A 152 -0.77 16.96 5.34
N ASN A 153 0.04 16.97 4.30
CA ASN A 153 1.47 17.21 4.36
C ASN A 153 1.90 18.10 3.19
N PRO A 154 1.69 19.44 3.31
CA PRO A 154 1.88 20.37 2.19
C PRO A 154 3.29 20.37 1.59
N ASP A 155 4.30 19.96 2.35
CA ASP A 155 5.69 19.88 1.87
C ASP A 155 5.92 18.67 0.94
N VAL A 156 5.03 17.66 0.96
CA VAL A 156 5.18 16.43 0.20
C VAL A 156 4.02 16.22 -0.78
N TRP A 157 2.78 16.42 -0.32
CA TRP A 157 1.57 16.28 -1.15
C TRP A 157 0.49 17.29 -0.76
N GLN A 158 -0.37 17.62 -1.71
CA GLN A 158 -1.52 18.47 -1.51
C GLN A 158 -2.76 17.86 -2.15
N PRO A 159 -3.90 17.82 -1.42
CA PRO A 159 -5.18 17.47 -2.01
C PRO A 159 -5.60 18.51 -3.07
N LYS A 160 -6.11 18.01 -4.21
CA LYS A 160 -6.75 18.84 -5.25
C LYS A 160 -8.24 19.01 -5.00
N LEU A 161 -8.79 18.21 -4.09
CA LEU A 161 -10.19 18.18 -3.73
C LEU A 161 -10.34 18.46 -2.24
N ASP A 162 -11.32 19.31 -1.89
CA ASP A 162 -11.65 19.57 -0.49
C ASP A 162 -12.40 18.37 0.13
N GLY A 163 -12.22 18.19 1.44
CA GLY A 163 -12.96 17.17 2.20
C GLY A 163 -12.59 15.73 1.86
N LEU A 164 -11.37 15.49 1.37
CA LEU A 164 -10.89 14.15 1.11
C LEU A 164 -10.83 13.34 2.40
N GLN A 165 -11.36 12.12 2.36
CA GLN A 165 -11.41 11.22 3.51
C GLN A 165 -10.88 9.83 3.17
N LEU A 166 -10.45 9.12 4.22
CA LEU A 166 -10.01 7.74 4.17
C LEU A 166 -11.04 6.84 4.85
N GLU A 167 -11.41 5.76 4.19
CA GLU A 167 -12.16 4.64 4.76
C GLU A 167 -11.19 3.56 5.23
N THR A 168 -11.44 3.00 6.41
CA THR A 168 -10.65 1.90 6.95
C THR A 168 -11.25 0.56 6.54
N LEU A 169 -10.44 -0.29 5.94
CA LEU A 169 -10.77 -1.68 5.61
C LEU A 169 -9.97 -2.64 6.47
N GLU A 170 -10.62 -3.73 6.89
CA GLU A 170 -10.00 -4.77 7.70
C GLU A 170 -10.25 -6.17 7.13
N LYS A 171 -9.27 -7.05 7.33
CA LYS A 171 -9.40 -8.49 7.10
C LYS A 171 -8.92 -9.24 8.32
N ILE A 172 -9.83 -9.96 8.99
CA ILE A 172 -9.52 -10.84 10.13
C ILE A 172 -9.13 -12.20 9.57
N ILE A 173 -8.05 -12.75 10.12
CA ILE A 173 -7.57 -14.08 9.78
C ILE A 173 -8.11 -15.06 10.82
N SER A 174 -8.98 -15.95 10.37
CA SER A 174 -9.43 -17.08 11.21
C SER A 174 -8.28 -18.08 11.35
N LYS A 175 -7.97 -18.44 12.59
CA LYS A 175 -7.01 -19.51 12.91
C LYS A 175 -7.60 -20.87 12.57
#